data_c719f8465f969bc043163b672d305626
#
_entry.id   c719f8465f969bc043163b672d305626
#
_cell.length_a   1.000
_cell.length_b   1.000
_cell.length_c   1.000
_cell.angle_alpha   90.00
_cell.angle_beta   90.00
_cell.angle_gamma   90.00
#
_symmetry.space_group_name_H-M   'P 1'
#
loop_
_entity.id
_entity.type
_entity.pdbx_description
1 polymer ?
#
loop_
_entity_poly.entity_id
_entity_poly.type
_entity_poly.pdbx_seq_one_letter_code
_entity_poly.pdbx_strand_id
1 'polypeptide(L)'
;MIKSAIARIFTEEQTIFKSLSYIFCTDEFLLKLNQEYLNHDTLTDILTFNLTGTSLPIVSEIYISVDRVKENAASLAVPFIKELYRVMIHGVLHLCGYQDHSPKEKLLMRKKEDHYLTFF
;
A
#
# COMPACT_ATOMS: atom_id res chain seq x y z
N MET A 1 -15.85 -8.42 1.09
CA MET A 1 -14.81 -9.09 0.27
C MET A 1 -13.43 -8.46 0.44
N ILE A 2 -13.24 -7.26 -0.07
CA ILE A 2 -11.93 -6.60 0.07
C ILE A 2 -11.57 -6.37 1.54
N LYS A 3 -12.52 -5.91 2.33
CA LYS A 3 -12.30 -5.67 3.77
C LYS A 3 -11.86 -6.94 4.51
N SER A 4 -12.50 -8.07 4.22
CA SER A 4 -12.13 -9.32 4.88
C SER A 4 -10.79 -9.85 4.39
N ALA A 5 -10.44 -9.65 3.12
CA ALA A 5 -9.13 -10.01 2.60
C ALA A 5 -8.02 -9.22 3.29
N ILE A 6 -8.20 -7.90 3.43
CA ILE A 6 -7.25 -7.03 4.13
C ILE A 6 -7.12 -7.44 5.60
N ALA A 7 -8.24 -7.68 6.28
CA ALA A 7 -8.23 -8.12 7.68
C ALA A 7 -7.46 -9.43 7.85
N ARG A 8 -7.58 -10.36 6.90
CA ARG A 8 -6.84 -11.62 6.94
C ARG A 8 -5.33 -11.40 6.82
N ILE A 9 -4.90 -10.42 6.04
CA ILE A 9 -3.46 -10.09 5.93
C ILE A 9 -2.92 -9.70 7.30
N PHE A 10 -3.60 -8.78 7.99
CA PHE A 10 -3.19 -8.36 9.32
C PHE A 10 -3.15 -9.55 10.30
N THR A 11 -4.14 -10.41 10.22
CA THR A 11 -4.20 -11.61 11.07
C THR A 11 -3.01 -12.53 10.80
N GLU A 12 -2.72 -12.84 9.53
CA GLU A 12 -1.60 -13.71 9.18
C GLU A 12 -0.26 -13.10 9.54
N GLU A 13 -0.15 -11.77 9.44
CA GLU A 13 1.08 -11.06 9.83
C GLU A 13 1.15 -10.75 11.32
N GLN A 14 0.17 -11.22 12.09
CA GLN A 14 0.12 -11.06 13.54
C GLN A 14 0.22 -9.59 13.97
N THR A 15 -0.45 -8.72 13.20
CA THR A 15 -0.47 -7.28 13.47
C THR A 15 -1.90 -6.85 13.79
N ILE A 16 -2.06 -6.12 14.89
CA ILE A 16 -3.38 -5.67 15.34
C ILE A 16 -3.66 -4.29 14.75
N PHE A 17 -4.77 -4.15 14.02
CA PHE A 17 -5.18 -2.85 13.51
C PHE A 17 -6.58 -2.49 14.01
N LYS A 18 -6.82 -1.19 14.21
CA LYS A 18 -8.12 -0.65 14.61
C LYS A 18 -8.88 -0.14 13.40
N SER A 19 -8.23 0.63 12.55
CA SER A 19 -8.84 1.18 11.36
C SER A 19 -7.82 1.40 10.26
N LEU A 20 -8.26 1.27 9.04
CA LEU A 20 -7.48 1.51 7.84
C LEU A 20 -8.40 2.16 6.82
N SER A 21 -8.02 3.34 6.36
CA SER A 21 -8.77 4.08 5.35
C SER A 21 -7.95 4.15 4.07
N TYR A 22 -8.54 3.77 2.95
CA TYR A 22 -7.96 3.98 1.64
C TYR A 22 -8.57 5.22 1.02
N ILE A 23 -7.72 6.14 0.58
CA ILE A 23 -8.13 7.36 -0.11
C ILE A 23 -7.58 7.32 -1.53
N PHE A 24 -8.45 7.22 -2.51
CA PHE A 24 -8.07 7.20 -3.91
C PHE A 24 -8.04 8.63 -4.45
N CYS A 25 -6.94 8.99 -5.10
CA CYS A 25 -6.70 10.37 -5.52
C CYS A 25 -5.95 10.42 -6.86
N THR A 26 -5.62 11.63 -7.30
CA THR A 26 -4.87 11.87 -8.53
C THR A 26 -3.38 11.92 -8.27
N ASP A 27 -2.57 11.81 -9.34
CA ASP A 27 -1.12 12.02 -9.27
C ASP A 27 -0.80 13.38 -8.68
N GLU A 28 -1.52 14.41 -9.10
CA GLU A 28 -1.28 15.78 -8.65
C GLU A 28 -1.50 15.93 -7.15
N PHE A 29 -2.59 15.37 -6.63
CA PHE A 29 -2.91 15.42 -5.21
C PHE A 29 -1.85 14.67 -4.40
N LEU A 30 -1.47 13.49 -4.84
CA LEU A 30 -0.50 12.65 -4.12
C LEU A 30 0.89 13.28 -4.14
N LEU A 31 1.28 13.90 -5.26
CA LEU A 31 2.54 14.64 -5.36
C LEU A 31 2.58 15.79 -4.35
N LYS A 32 1.49 16.54 -4.26
CA LYS A 32 1.39 17.65 -3.30
C LYS A 32 1.52 17.16 -1.87
N LEU A 33 0.86 16.06 -1.52
CA LEU A 33 0.97 15.44 -0.22
C LEU A 33 2.42 15.02 0.07
N ASN A 34 3.07 14.41 -0.91
CA ASN A 34 4.44 13.94 -0.80
C ASN A 34 5.41 15.11 -0.54
N GLN A 35 5.20 16.24 -1.23
CA GLN A 35 5.98 17.45 -1.02
C GLN A 35 5.75 18.06 0.36
N GLU A 36 4.50 18.15 0.79
CA GLU A 36 4.14 18.83 2.04
C GLU A 36 4.55 18.04 3.29
N TYR A 37 4.38 16.73 3.29
CA TYR A 37 4.55 15.91 4.48
C TYR A 37 5.82 15.08 4.51
N LEU A 38 6.38 14.70 3.36
CA LEU A 38 7.55 13.86 3.29
C LEU A 38 8.76 14.57 2.66
N ASN A 39 8.58 15.81 2.23
CA ASN A 39 9.64 16.63 1.62
C ASN A 39 10.24 15.98 0.37
N HIS A 40 9.47 15.16 -0.32
CA HIS A 40 9.87 14.50 -1.56
C HIS A 40 9.15 15.14 -2.74
N ASP A 41 9.79 15.15 -3.90
CA ASP A 41 9.28 15.81 -5.10
C ASP A 41 9.21 14.84 -6.28
N THR A 42 8.86 13.57 -5.98
CA THR A 42 8.75 12.52 -6.98
C THR A 42 7.33 11.97 -7.01
N LEU A 43 6.88 11.53 -8.20
CA LEU A 43 5.62 10.81 -8.33
C LEU A 43 5.73 9.46 -7.65
N THR A 44 4.70 9.09 -6.92
CA THR A 44 4.59 7.77 -6.31
C THR A 44 3.15 7.28 -6.49
N ASP A 45 2.96 5.97 -6.43
CA ASP A 45 1.63 5.38 -6.52
C ASP A 45 0.91 5.35 -5.17
N ILE A 46 1.64 5.41 -4.06
CA ILE A 46 1.07 5.21 -2.74
C ILE A 46 1.83 6.00 -1.67
N LEU A 47 1.09 6.51 -0.69
CA LEU A 47 1.64 7.06 0.55
C LEU A 47 0.88 6.42 1.72
N THR A 48 1.62 5.84 2.65
CA THR A 48 1.07 5.17 3.82
C THR A 48 1.39 5.96 5.08
N PHE A 49 0.35 6.35 5.82
CA PHE A 49 0.50 7.09 7.07
C PHE A 49 0.02 6.22 8.23
N ASN A 50 0.93 5.87 9.12
CA ASN A 50 0.58 5.21 10.37
C ASN A 50 0.39 6.29 11.44
N LEU A 51 -0.86 6.53 11.84
CA LEU A 51 -1.22 7.63 12.73
C LEU A 51 -0.94 7.32 14.21
N THR A 52 -0.59 6.08 14.52
CA THR A 52 -0.35 5.62 15.89
C THR A 52 1.14 5.38 16.19
N GLY A 53 2.02 5.56 15.19
CA GLY A 53 3.45 5.28 15.37
C GLY A 53 3.70 3.82 15.70
N THR A 54 4.38 3.56 16.83
CA THR A 54 4.63 2.19 17.29
C THR A 54 3.53 1.64 18.18
N SER A 55 2.51 2.43 18.50
CA SER A 55 1.40 2.00 19.35
C SER A 55 0.45 1.06 18.61
N LEU A 56 -0.10 0.10 19.35
CA LEU A 56 -1.13 -0.80 18.82
C LEU A 56 -2.43 -0.56 19.56
N PRO A 57 -3.56 -0.77 18.91
CA PRO A 57 -3.77 -1.19 17.52
C PRO A 57 -3.50 -0.06 16.52
N ILE A 58 -3.12 -0.42 15.30
CA ILE A 58 -2.76 0.53 14.26
C ILE A 58 -4.00 1.29 13.77
N VAL A 59 -3.87 2.62 13.65
CA VAL A 59 -4.80 3.50 12.93
C VAL A 59 -4.01 4.11 11.78
N SER A 60 -4.49 3.96 10.55
CA SER A 60 -3.71 4.38 9.38
C SER A 60 -4.59 4.88 8.24
N GLU A 61 -3.95 5.66 7.37
CA GLU A 61 -4.51 6.12 6.11
C GLU A 61 -3.54 5.79 4.99
N ILE A 62 -4.07 5.26 3.89
CA ILE A 62 -3.29 4.92 2.70
C ILE A 62 -3.88 5.69 1.52
N TYR A 63 -3.07 6.57 0.93
CA TYR A 63 -3.44 7.36 -0.24
C TYR A 63 -2.88 6.70 -1.48
N ILE A 64 -3.71 6.46 -2.48
CA ILE A 64 -3.32 5.77 -3.71
C ILE A 64 -3.69 6.66 -4.90
N SER A 65 -2.70 6.93 -5.77
CA SER A 65 -2.97 7.61 -7.04
C SER A 65 -3.54 6.63 -8.05
N VAL A 66 -4.80 6.82 -8.40
CA VAL A 66 -5.46 6.00 -9.42
C VAL A 66 -4.76 6.18 -10.77
N ASP A 67 -4.32 7.40 -11.08
CA ASP A 67 -3.60 7.68 -12.32
C ASP A 67 -2.32 6.85 -12.42
N ARG A 68 -1.55 6.79 -11.33
CA ARG A 68 -0.27 6.07 -11.30
C ARG A 68 -0.50 4.56 -11.38
N VAL A 69 -1.55 4.05 -10.73
CA VAL A 69 -1.90 2.64 -10.82
C VAL A 69 -2.28 2.25 -12.25
N LYS A 70 -3.03 3.10 -12.95
CA LYS A 70 -3.38 2.87 -14.36
C LYS A 70 -2.13 2.81 -15.24
N GLU A 71 -1.21 3.74 -15.06
CA GLU A 71 0.05 3.79 -15.80
C GLU A 71 0.89 2.53 -15.53
N ASN A 72 1.00 2.14 -14.26
CA ASN A 72 1.77 0.96 -13.88
C ASN A 72 1.15 -0.32 -14.45
N ALA A 73 -0.16 -0.44 -14.41
CA ALA A 73 -0.86 -1.60 -14.97
C ALA A 73 -0.61 -1.71 -16.47
N ALA A 74 -0.67 -0.58 -17.19
CA ALA A 74 -0.40 -0.55 -18.63
C ALA A 74 1.05 -0.97 -18.91
N SER A 75 2.01 -0.43 -18.17
CA SER A 75 3.43 -0.76 -18.33
C SER A 75 3.73 -2.23 -18.07
N LEU A 76 3.03 -2.83 -17.11
CA LEU A 76 3.24 -4.22 -16.72
C LEU A 76 2.36 -5.18 -17.54
N ALA A 77 1.49 -4.65 -18.40
CA ALA A 77 0.53 -5.44 -19.20
C ALA A 77 -0.34 -6.35 -18.32
N VAL A 78 -0.84 -5.80 -17.20
CA VAL A 78 -1.76 -6.50 -16.30
C VAL A 78 -3.06 -5.72 -16.18
N PRO A 79 -4.18 -6.36 -15.77
CA PRO A 79 -5.43 -5.64 -15.55
C PRO A 79 -5.28 -4.60 -14.44
N PHE A 80 -5.98 -3.48 -14.60
CA PHE A 80 -5.97 -2.39 -13.62
C PHE A 80 -6.31 -2.89 -12.22
N ILE A 81 -7.36 -3.70 -12.09
CA ILE A 81 -7.82 -4.16 -10.78
C ILE A 81 -6.77 -5.00 -10.05
N LYS A 82 -5.99 -5.78 -10.80
CA LYS A 82 -4.94 -6.60 -10.24
C LYS A 82 -3.80 -5.72 -9.69
N GLU A 83 -3.41 -4.70 -10.43
CA GLU A 83 -2.39 -3.76 -9.96
C GLU A 83 -2.89 -2.95 -8.77
N LEU A 84 -4.16 -2.55 -8.78
CA LEU A 84 -4.77 -1.84 -7.65
C LEU A 84 -4.70 -2.67 -6.37
N TYR A 85 -5.09 -3.95 -6.44
CA TYR A 85 -5.01 -4.84 -5.28
C TYR A 85 -3.58 -5.02 -4.81
N ARG A 86 -2.62 -5.14 -5.72
CA ARG A 86 -1.20 -5.26 -5.37
C ARG A 86 -0.73 -4.04 -4.58
N VAL A 87 -1.09 -2.85 -5.03
CA VAL A 87 -0.70 -1.60 -4.37
C VAL A 87 -1.36 -1.49 -2.99
N MET A 88 -2.63 -1.87 -2.88
CA MET A 88 -3.32 -1.88 -1.60
C MET A 88 -2.64 -2.81 -0.59
N ILE A 89 -2.27 -4.01 -1.03
CA ILE A 89 -1.55 -4.99 -0.21
C ILE A 89 -0.18 -4.46 0.19
N HIS A 90 0.52 -3.83 -0.73
CA HIS A 90 1.85 -3.24 -0.50
C HIS A 90 1.83 -2.28 0.69
N GLY A 91 0.82 -1.39 0.74
CA GLY A 91 0.64 -0.46 1.85
C GLY A 91 0.41 -1.17 3.20
N VAL A 92 -0.41 -2.21 3.19
CA VAL A 92 -0.66 -3.01 4.40
C VAL A 92 0.62 -3.68 4.89
N LEU A 93 1.43 -4.21 3.96
CA LEU A 93 2.69 -4.86 4.32
C LEU A 93 3.68 -3.87 4.95
N HIS A 94 3.72 -2.63 4.47
CA HIS A 94 4.51 -1.58 5.13
C HIS A 94 4.03 -1.35 6.57
N LEU A 95 2.72 -1.34 6.79
CA LEU A 95 2.17 -1.21 8.14
C LEU A 95 2.53 -2.39 9.04
N CYS A 96 2.73 -3.57 8.45
CA CYS A 96 3.16 -4.77 9.17
C CYS A 96 4.67 -4.83 9.36
N GLY A 97 5.42 -3.83 8.92
CA GLY A 97 6.86 -3.71 9.17
C GLY A 97 7.76 -4.08 8.01
N TYR A 98 7.22 -4.48 6.86
CA TYR A 98 8.05 -4.81 5.71
C TYR A 98 8.59 -3.55 5.05
N GLN A 99 9.86 -3.59 4.65
CA GLN A 99 10.52 -2.51 3.93
C GLN A 99 10.70 -2.92 2.47
N ASP A 100 11.11 -1.96 1.62
CA ASP A 100 11.34 -2.23 0.20
C ASP A 100 12.51 -1.41 -0.36
N HIS A 101 13.53 -1.17 0.46
CA HIS A 101 14.69 -0.36 0.07
C HIS A 101 15.78 -1.19 -0.59
N SER A 102 16.15 -2.33 0.01
CA SER A 102 17.19 -3.19 -0.53
C SER A 102 16.61 -4.17 -1.54
N PRO A 103 17.45 -4.75 -2.45
CA PRO A 103 16.97 -5.79 -3.37
C PRO A 103 16.35 -6.98 -2.66
N LYS A 104 16.89 -7.37 -1.52
CA LYS A 104 16.39 -8.49 -0.72
C LYS A 104 15.01 -8.16 -0.13
N GLU A 105 14.84 -6.94 0.36
CA GLU A 105 13.56 -6.47 0.89
C GLU A 105 12.51 -6.39 -0.20
N LYS A 106 12.87 -5.89 -1.38
CA LYS A 106 11.96 -5.81 -2.53
C LYS A 106 11.50 -7.19 -2.97
N LEU A 107 12.39 -8.17 -2.96
CA LEU A 107 12.06 -9.54 -3.33
C LEU A 107 11.07 -10.15 -2.33
N LEU A 108 11.32 -9.96 -1.04
CA LEU A 108 10.41 -10.45 0.00
C LEU A 108 9.05 -9.79 -0.10
N MET A 109 9.03 -8.47 -0.30
CA MET A 109 7.79 -7.71 -0.47
C MET A 109 6.98 -8.28 -1.64
N ARG A 110 7.63 -8.54 -2.78
CA ARG A 110 6.98 -9.10 -3.98
C ARG A 110 6.39 -10.48 -3.71
N LYS A 111 7.12 -11.32 -2.99
CA LYS A 111 6.63 -12.65 -2.61
C LYS A 111 5.39 -12.57 -1.73
N LYS A 112 5.39 -11.67 -0.77
CA LYS A 112 4.24 -11.45 0.11
C LYS A 112 3.05 -10.89 -0.65
N GLU A 113 3.28 -9.94 -1.56
CA GLU A 113 2.23 -9.41 -2.41
C GLU A 113 1.58 -10.51 -3.25
N ASP A 114 2.39 -11.37 -3.86
CA ASP A 114 1.90 -12.48 -4.68
C ASP A 114 1.06 -13.45 -3.84
N HIS A 115 1.50 -13.75 -2.64
CA HIS A 115 0.76 -14.62 -1.72
C HIS A 115 -0.60 -14.02 -1.37
N TYR A 116 -0.62 -12.75 -0.95
CA TYR A 116 -1.85 -12.12 -0.50
C TYR A 116 -2.81 -11.76 -1.62
N LEU A 117 -2.32 -11.64 -2.86
CA LEU A 117 -3.19 -11.46 -4.01
C LEU A 117 -4.17 -12.64 -4.16
N THR A 118 -3.81 -13.82 -3.67
CA THR A 118 -4.69 -14.99 -3.74
C THR A 118 -5.94 -14.84 -2.85
N PHE A 119 -5.93 -13.88 -1.93
CA PHE A 119 -7.08 -13.61 -1.05
C PHE A 119 -8.16 -12.77 -1.74
N PHE A 120 -7.81 -12.13 -2.86
CA PHE A 120 -8.69 -11.27 -3.64
C PHE A 120 -9.20 -12.03 -4.87
#